data_deb924c2055c3fd688858491e188850e
#
_entry.id   deb924c2055c3fd688858491e188850e
#
_cell.length_a   1.000
_cell.length_b   1.000
_cell.length_c   1.000
_cell.angle_alpha   90.00
_cell.angle_beta   90.00
_cell.angle_gamma   90.00
#
_symmetry.space_group_name_H-M   'P 1'
#
loop_
_entity.id
_entity.type
_entity.pdbx_description
1 polymer ?
#
loop_
_entity_poly.entity_id
_entity_poly.type
_entity_poly.pdbx_seq_one_letter_code
_entity_poly.pdbx_strand_id
1 'polypeptide(L)'
;MDNVIFNYYSKITGLNVSRETCNELESLISMILEKNKQINIISKKTCEKDAVRERHIIDSAQIIDFVDLNSNTTTDLGTGGGMPGLIVAIIMKKLKNSMKINLYEKSYHKCVFLKEVSKKLKLNTEVIQKDIFKINNIETGTVMSRAFKPMPIILNLVSCLLYTSPSPRDCQW
;
A
#
# COMPACT_ATOMS: atom_id res chain seq x y z
N MET A 1 16.64 -16.64 11.12
CA MET A 1 16.21 -16.13 9.81
C MET A 1 17.22 -16.58 8.77
N ASP A 2 16.79 -17.36 7.80
CA ASP A 2 17.71 -17.94 6.84
C ASP A 2 18.35 -16.85 5.97
N ASN A 3 19.66 -16.97 5.73
CA ASN A 3 20.43 -16.05 4.88
C ASN A 3 19.79 -15.90 3.48
N VAL A 4 19.04 -16.90 3.04
CA VAL A 4 18.29 -16.91 1.78
C VAL A 4 17.21 -15.82 1.76
N ILE A 5 16.43 -15.66 2.83
CA ILE A 5 15.36 -14.66 2.92
C ILE A 5 15.96 -13.25 2.96
N PHE A 6 17.04 -13.05 3.71
CA PHE A 6 17.73 -11.77 3.75
C PHE A 6 18.27 -11.36 2.36
N ASN A 7 18.89 -12.29 1.64
CA ASN A 7 19.38 -12.05 0.28
C ASN A 7 18.26 -11.74 -0.71
N TYR A 8 17.07 -12.25 -0.45
CA TYR A 8 15.88 -11.95 -1.28
C TYR A 8 15.52 -10.46 -1.22
N TYR A 9 15.48 -9.89 -0.02
CA TYR A 9 15.13 -8.49 0.19
C TYR A 9 16.28 -7.52 -0.16
N SER A 10 17.52 -7.97 -0.19
CA SER A 10 18.66 -7.17 -0.65
C SER A 10 18.57 -6.79 -2.12
N LYS A 11 17.71 -7.48 -2.90
CA LYS A 11 17.41 -7.16 -4.30
C LYS A 11 16.47 -5.96 -4.47
N ILE A 12 15.87 -5.46 -3.38
CA ILE A 12 15.06 -4.24 -3.42
C ILE A 12 16.02 -3.08 -3.63
N THR A 13 16.07 -2.55 -4.85
CA THR A 13 16.97 -1.45 -5.25
C THR A 13 16.76 -0.23 -4.36
N GLY A 14 17.87 0.38 -3.93
CA GLY A 14 17.86 1.61 -3.14
C GLY A 14 17.66 1.45 -1.64
N LEU A 15 17.23 0.28 -1.16
CA LEU A 15 16.97 0.05 0.26
C LEU A 15 17.96 -0.92 0.89
N ASN A 16 18.73 -0.40 1.85
CA ASN A 16 19.50 -1.27 2.75
C ASN A 16 18.51 -1.86 3.79
N VAL A 17 17.85 -2.96 3.40
CA VAL A 17 16.77 -3.58 4.19
C VAL A 17 17.37 -4.23 5.43
N SER A 18 16.99 -3.74 6.63
CA SER A 18 17.44 -4.33 7.88
C SER A 18 16.75 -5.67 8.16
N ARG A 19 17.34 -6.48 9.04
CA ARG A 19 16.71 -7.73 9.51
C ARG A 19 15.33 -7.50 10.13
N GLU A 20 15.16 -6.39 10.85
CA GLU A 20 13.89 -6.01 11.44
C GLU A 20 12.82 -5.76 10.38
N THR A 21 13.15 -4.97 9.36
CA THR A 21 12.25 -4.71 8.22
C THR A 21 11.89 -6.00 7.50
N CYS A 22 12.87 -6.90 7.27
CA CYS A 22 12.60 -8.22 6.67
C CYS A 22 11.62 -9.02 7.54
N ASN A 23 11.78 -9.03 8.86
CA ASN A 23 10.87 -9.73 9.78
C ASN A 23 9.45 -9.14 9.72
N GLU A 24 9.31 -7.83 9.61
CA GLU A 24 8.01 -7.17 9.47
C GLU A 24 7.34 -7.52 8.14
N LEU A 25 8.09 -7.55 7.04
CA LEU A 25 7.57 -7.97 5.72
C LEU A 25 7.16 -9.45 5.73
N GLU A 26 7.94 -10.35 6.33
CA GLU A 26 7.58 -11.77 6.49
C GLU A 26 6.37 -11.96 7.40
N SER A 27 6.23 -11.12 8.45
CA SER A 27 5.04 -11.10 9.29
C SER A 27 3.80 -10.67 8.49
N LEU A 28 3.93 -9.64 7.65
CA LEU A 28 2.87 -9.20 6.75
C LEU A 28 2.44 -10.33 5.79
N ILE A 29 3.39 -11.02 5.16
CA ILE A 29 3.12 -12.18 4.29
C ILE A 29 2.31 -13.24 5.05
N SER A 30 2.73 -13.58 6.25
CA SER A 30 2.05 -14.58 7.08
C SER A 30 0.62 -14.17 7.41
N MET A 31 0.39 -12.89 7.72
CA MET A 31 -0.96 -12.34 7.98
C MET A 31 -1.83 -12.36 6.72
N ILE A 32 -1.27 -12.01 5.56
CA ILE A 32 -1.97 -12.08 4.27
C ILE A 32 -2.42 -13.51 3.98
N LEU A 33 -1.51 -14.49 4.07
CA LEU A 33 -1.79 -15.88 3.79
C LEU A 33 -2.85 -16.46 4.74
N GLU A 34 -2.77 -16.14 6.02
CA GLU A 34 -3.77 -16.59 7.00
C GLU A 34 -5.14 -15.96 6.71
N LYS A 35 -5.20 -14.65 6.48
CA LYS A 35 -6.46 -13.97 6.20
C LYS A 35 -7.06 -14.41 4.86
N ASN A 36 -6.22 -14.76 3.89
CA ASN A 36 -6.66 -15.20 2.56
C ASN A 36 -7.42 -16.55 2.58
N LYS A 37 -7.30 -17.31 3.66
CA LYS A 37 -8.13 -18.51 3.89
C LYS A 37 -9.60 -18.17 4.14
N GLN A 38 -9.89 -16.96 4.63
CA GLN A 38 -11.23 -16.51 5.02
C GLN A 38 -11.83 -15.54 4.00
N ILE A 39 -11.04 -14.61 3.50
CA ILE A 39 -11.46 -13.57 2.53
C ILE A 39 -10.39 -13.41 1.46
N ASN A 40 -10.77 -13.03 0.25
CA ASN A 40 -9.83 -12.80 -0.85
C ASN A 40 -9.06 -11.47 -0.64
N ILE A 41 -7.93 -11.53 0.05
CA ILE A 41 -6.99 -10.42 0.17
C ILE A 41 -6.16 -10.29 -1.11
N ILE A 42 -5.64 -11.42 -1.60
CA ILE A 42 -4.89 -11.55 -2.85
C ILE A 42 -5.46 -12.69 -3.69
N SER A 43 -5.09 -12.74 -4.96
CA SER A 43 -5.50 -13.82 -5.87
C SER A 43 -5.03 -15.20 -5.37
N LYS A 44 -5.89 -16.20 -5.47
CA LYS A 44 -5.54 -17.59 -5.15
C LYS A 44 -4.34 -18.12 -5.95
N LYS A 45 -4.13 -17.63 -7.18
CA LYS A 45 -3.00 -18.01 -8.05
C LYS A 45 -1.64 -17.54 -7.52
N THR A 46 -1.63 -16.55 -6.63
CA THR A 46 -0.40 -15.97 -6.04
C THR A 46 -0.33 -16.17 -4.53
N CYS A 47 -1.06 -17.17 -4.00
CA CYS A 47 -1.21 -17.42 -2.56
C CYS A 47 -0.10 -18.30 -1.98
N GLU A 48 0.99 -18.51 -2.71
CA GLU A 48 2.19 -19.16 -2.19
C GLU A 48 3.16 -18.13 -1.62
N LYS A 49 3.87 -18.50 -0.55
CA LYS A 49 4.71 -17.56 0.21
C LYS A 49 5.74 -16.84 -0.65
N ASP A 50 6.41 -17.57 -1.54
CA ASP A 50 7.43 -17.00 -2.43
C ASP A 50 6.80 -16.12 -3.52
N ALA A 51 5.64 -16.54 -4.06
CA ALA A 51 4.90 -15.72 -5.01
C ALA A 51 4.38 -14.42 -4.39
N VAL A 52 3.93 -14.44 -3.12
CA VAL A 52 3.55 -13.23 -2.39
C VAL A 52 4.75 -12.31 -2.21
N ARG A 53 5.90 -12.87 -1.81
CA ARG A 53 7.13 -12.11 -1.61
C ARG A 53 7.58 -11.41 -2.89
N GLU A 54 7.65 -12.13 -4.01
CA GLU A 54 8.11 -11.54 -5.28
C GLU A 54 7.10 -10.58 -5.88
N ARG A 55 5.88 -11.05 -6.11
CA ARG A 55 4.87 -10.33 -6.91
C ARG A 55 4.14 -9.25 -6.16
N HIS A 56 4.17 -9.29 -4.82
CA HIS A 56 3.45 -8.31 -4.02
C HIS A 56 4.39 -7.46 -3.18
N ILE A 57 5.33 -8.05 -2.43
CA ILE A 57 6.18 -7.28 -1.54
C ILE A 57 7.27 -6.55 -2.31
N ILE A 58 8.12 -7.28 -3.05
CA ILE A 58 9.26 -6.71 -3.78
C ILE A 58 8.78 -5.73 -4.85
N ASP A 59 7.78 -6.13 -5.64
CA ASP A 59 7.18 -5.27 -6.65
C ASP A 59 6.64 -3.95 -6.07
N SER A 60 5.95 -4.02 -4.94
CA SER A 60 5.43 -2.82 -4.27
C SER A 60 6.51 -1.96 -3.62
N ALA A 61 7.62 -2.55 -3.18
CA ALA A 61 8.71 -1.80 -2.55
C ALA A 61 9.50 -0.92 -3.54
N GLN A 62 9.49 -1.27 -4.82
CA GLN A 62 10.19 -0.51 -5.87
C GLN A 62 9.66 0.91 -6.05
N ILE A 63 8.41 1.19 -5.64
CA ILE A 63 7.83 2.52 -5.80
C ILE A 63 8.39 3.54 -4.80
N ILE A 64 9.19 3.12 -3.82
CA ILE A 64 9.68 4.00 -2.76
C ILE A 64 10.49 5.17 -3.31
N ASP A 65 11.23 4.97 -4.39
CA ASP A 65 12.04 6.00 -5.04
C ASP A 65 11.19 7.13 -5.68
N PHE A 66 9.89 6.89 -5.85
CA PHE A 66 8.93 7.84 -6.40
C PHE A 66 8.04 8.51 -5.34
N VAL A 67 8.23 8.16 -4.06
CA VAL A 67 7.49 8.76 -2.94
C VAL A 67 8.16 10.05 -2.53
N ASP A 68 7.39 11.15 -2.48
CA ASP A 68 7.90 12.42 -1.96
C ASP A 68 8.10 12.33 -0.44
N LEU A 69 9.35 12.11 -0.04
CA LEU A 69 9.75 11.94 1.37
C LEU A 69 9.62 13.23 2.22
N ASN A 70 9.44 14.39 1.58
CA ASN A 70 9.25 15.67 2.27
C ASN A 70 7.78 15.96 2.57
N SER A 71 6.88 15.17 2.01
CA SER A 71 5.45 15.29 2.26
C SER A 71 5.05 14.66 3.59
N ASN A 72 4.02 15.24 4.24
CA ASN A 72 3.45 14.68 5.47
C ASN A 72 2.56 13.46 5.23
N THR A 73 2.07 13.28 3.99
CA THR A 73 1.11 12.24 3.66
C THR A 73 1.35 11.64 2.28
N THR A 74 1.12 10.35 2.18
CA THR A 74 1.04 9.59 0.91
C THR A 74 -0.24 8.77 0.92
N THR A 75 -0.91 8.68 -0.22
CA THR A 75 -2.23 8.04 -0.33
C THR A 75 -2.21 6.87 -1.30
N ASP A 76 -2.71 5.72 -0.85
CA ASP A 76 -2.91 4.51 -1.65
C ASP A 76 -4.40 4.35 -2.00
N LEU A 77 -4.73 4.48 -3.29
CA LEU A 77 -6.09 4.41 -3.80
C LEU A 77 -6.49 2.99 -4.16
N GLY A 78 -7.52 2.48 -3.48
CA GLY A 78 -7.99 1.12 -3.68
C GLY A 78 -6.95 0.10 -3.21
N THR A 79 -6.38 0.33 -2.04
CA THR A 79 -5.24 -0.41 -1.48
C THR A 79 -5.45 -1.94 -1.40
N GLY A 80 -6.70 -2.41 -1.37
CA GLY A 80 -7.03 -3.83 -1.36
C GLY A 80 -6.43 -4.57 -0.17
N GLY A 81 -5.46 -5.43 -0.44
CA GLY A 81 -4.69 -6.14 0.60
C GLY A 81 -3.60 -5.33 1.27
N GLY A 82 -3.56 -4.02 1.06
CA GLY A 82 -2.56 -3.13 1.64
C GLY A 82 -1.30 -2.94 0.79
N MET A 83 -1.40 -3.19 -0.50
CA MET A 83 -0.24 -3.11 -1.40
C MET A 83 -0.50 -2.10 -2.53
N PRO A 84 0.35 -1.07 -2.63
CA PRO A 84 1.68 -0.93 -2.00
C PRO A 84 1.69 -0.27 -0.60
N GLY A 85 0.61 0.28 -0.11
CA GLY A 85 0.55 1.18 1.05
C GLY A 85 1.18 0.65 2.34
N LEU A 86 0.90 -0.60 2.74
CA LEU A 86 1.50 -1.18 3.95
C LEU A 86 3.01 -1.41 3.81
N ILE A 87 3.48 -1.76 2.60
CA ILE A 87 4.91 -1.95 2.36
C ILE A 87 5.64 -0.61 2.48
N VAL A 88 5.10 0.44 1.86
CA VAL A 88 5.62 1.80 2.00
C VAL A 88 5.63 2.22 3.48
N ALA A 89 4.57 1.94 4.24
CA ALA A 89 4.50 2.26 5.66
C ALA A 89 5.59 1.54 6.50
N ILE A 90 5.87 0.26 6.20
CA ILE A 90 6.95 -0.50 6.85
C ILE A 90 8.31 0.14 6.54
N ILE A 91 8.54 0.55 5.30
CA ILE A 91 9.79 1.18 4.88
C ILE A 91 9.93 2.57 5.53
N MET A 92 8.86 3.40 5.54
CA MET A 92 8.86 4.72 6.19
C MET A 92 9.19 4.62 7.68
N LYS A 93 8.63 3.64 8.38
CA LYS A 93 8.95 3.37 9.77
C LYS A 93 10.45 3.08 9.97
N LYS A 94 11.07 2.31 9.08
CA LYS A 94 12.52 2.04 9.10
C LYS A 94 13.34 3.30 8.89
N LEU A 95 12.92 4.16 7.98
CA LEU A 95 13.57 5.45 7.70
C LEU A 95 13.33 6.49 8.80
N LYS A 96 12.57 6.14 9.86
CA LYS A 96 12.10 7.05 10.92
C LYS A 96 11.39 8.28 10.35
N ASN A 97 10.74 8.11 9.21
CA ASN A 97 9.95 9.14 8.59
C ASN A 97 8.55 9.17 9.24
N SER A 98 8.10 10.37 9.62
CA SER A 98 6.79 10.59 10.27
C SER A 98 5.61 10.62 9.30
N MET A 99 5.84 10.42 8.00
CA MET A 99 4.82 10.43 6.97
C MET A 99 3.67 9.48 7.32
N LYS A 100 2.44 9.95 7.18
CA LYS A 100 1.23 9.15 7.31
C LYS A 100 0.86 8.53 5.97
N ILE A 101 0.56 7.25 5.95
CA ILE A 101 0.07 6.55 4.76
C ILE A 101 -1.44 6.36 4.85
N ASN A 102 -2.19 7.04 3.99
CA ASN A 102 -3.64 6.94 3.89
C ASN A 102 -4.02 5.76 2.97
N LEU A 103 -4.78 4.80 3.50
CA LEU A 103 -5.19 3.58 2.82
C LEU A 103 -6.69 3.64 2.51
N TYR A 104 -7.06 3.97 1.25
CA TYR A 104 -8.46 3.99 0.83
C TYR A 104 -8.91 2.62 0.36
N GLU A 105 -9.91 2.07 1.00
CA GLU A 105 -10.54 0.80 0.65
C GLU A 105 -12.04 0.84 0.97
N LYS A 106 -12.88 0.33 0.07
CA LYS A 106 -14.34 0.31 0.30
C LYS A 106 -14.84 -0.94 1.02
N SER A 107 -14.10 -2.05 0.92
CA SER A 107 -14.49 -3.32 1.53
C SER A 107 -14.26 -3.31 3.03
N TYR A 108 -15.34 -3.49 3.81
CA TYR A 108 -15.28 -3.57 5.27
C TYR A 108 -14.27 -4.63 5.75
N HIS A 109 -14.35 -5.85 5.21
CA HIS A 109 -13.49 -6.95 5.64
C HIS A 109 -12.01 -6.69 5.38
N LYS A 110 -11.68 -6.03 4.25
CA LYS A 110 -10.31 -5.63 3.96
C LYS A 110 -9.85 -4.50 4.87
N CYS A 111 -10.71 -3.52 5.17
CA CYS A 111 -10.39 -2.45 6.11
C CYS A 111 -10.10 -3.00 7.52
N VAL A 112 -10.85 -4.00 7.99
CA VAL A 112 -10.56 -4.67 9.26
C VAL A 112 -9.17 -5.29 9.23
N PHE A 113 -8.83 -6.03 8.19
CA PHE A 113 -7.51 -6.62 8.02
C PHE A 113 -6.39 -5.56 8.01
N LEU A 114 -6.56 -4.48 7.25
CA LEU A 114 -5.59 -3.38 7.19
C LEU A 114 -5.34 -2.76 8.58
N LYS A 115 -6.39 -2.54 9.36
CA LYS A 115 -6.29 -2.03 10.73
C LYS A 115 -5.58 -3.01 11.67
N GLU A 116 -5.85 -4.31 11.55
CA GLU A 116 -5.16 -5.37 12.31
C GLU A 116 -3.65 -5.37 12.02
N VAL A 117 -3.26 -5.30 10.73
CA VAL A 117 -1.85 -5.24 10.31
C VAL A 117 -1.19 -3.96 10.84
N SER A 118 -1.82 -2.81 10.60
CA SER A 118 -1.30 -1.51 11.03
C SER A 118 -1.03 -1.46 12.53
N LYS A 119 -1.95 -1.98 13.32
CA LYS A 119 -1.80 -2.07 14.78
C LYS A 119 -0.68 -3.03 15.19
N LYS A 120 -0.65 -4.24 14.61
CA LYS A 120 0.33 -5.27 14.95
C LYS A 120 1.75 -4.84 14.63
N LEU A 121 1.96 -4.20 13.48
CA LEU A 121 3.27 -3.74 13.03
C LEU A 121 3.58 -2.29 13.46
N LYS A 122 2.66 -1.63 14.21
CA LYS A 122 2.80 -0.24 14.68
C LYS A 122 3.16 0.73 13.56
N LEU A 123 2.38 0.67 12.47
CA LEU A 123 2.58 1.51 11.28
C LEU A 123 1.84 2.85 11.41
N ASN A 124 2.42 3.91 10.86
CA ASN A 124 1.76 5.22 10.77
C ASN A 124 0.83 5.26 9.56
N THR A 125 -0.32 4.59 9.68
CA THR A 125 -1.32 4.47 8.61
C THR A 125 -2.69 4.93 9.09
N GLU A 126 -3.49 5.44 8.18
CA GLU A 126 -4.90 5.69 8.37
C GLU A 126 -5.72 4.88 7.36
N VAL A 127 -6.57 3.99 7.86
CA VAL A 127 -7.44 3.17 7.00
C VAL A 127 -8.79 3.88 6.84
N ILE A 128 -9.05 4.36 5.64
CA ILE A 128 -10.21 5.15 5.28
C ILE A 128 -11.19 4.27 4.50
N GLN A 129 -12.26 3.83 5.18
CA GLN A 129 -13.30 3.01 4.56
C GLN A 129 -14.26 3.89 3.76
N LYS A 130 -13.88 4.21 2.53
CA LYS A 130 -14.71 5.00 1.61
C LYS A 130 -14.52 4.51 0.17
N ASP A 131 -15.54 4.72 -0.64
CA ASP A 131 -15.40 4.63 -2.08
C ASP A 131 -14.72 5.91 -2.58
N ILE A 132 -13.53 5.79 -3.13
CA ILE A 132 -12.71 6.93 -3.56
C ILE A 132 -13.41 7.76 -4.66
N PHE A 133 -14.29 7.17 -5.45
CA PHE A 133 -15.08 7.88 -6.46
C PHE A 133 -16.17 8.79 -5.86
N LYS A 134 -16.39 8.73 -4.55
CA LYS A 134 -17.34 9.58 -3.83
C LYS A 134 -16.66 10.64 -2.97
N ILE A 135 -15.37 10.89 -3.19
CA ILE A 135 -14.57 11.85 -2.46
C ILE A 135 -14.25 13.02 -3.38
N ASN A 136 -14.34 14.23 -2.87
CA ASN A 136 -14.16 15.44 -3.66
C ASN A 136 -12.70 15.89 -3.72
N ASN A 137 -11.94 15.72 -2.64
CA ASN A 137 -10.54 16.14 -2.56
C ASN A 137 -9.73 15.26 -1.62
N ILE A 138 -8.43 15.24 -1.83
CA ILE A 138 -7.42 14.67 -0.92
C ILE A 138 -6.22 15.61 -0.84
N GLU A 139 -5.61 15.69 0.34
CA GLU A 139 -4.33 16.37 0.54
C GLU A 139 -3.25 15.31 0.69
N THR A 140 -2.32 15.26 -0.26
CA THR A 140 -1.26 14.25 -0.27
C THR A 140 -0.13 14.66 -1.19
N GLY A 141 1.11 14.37 -0.83
CA GLY A 141 2.27 14.64 -1.69
C GLY A 141 2.44 13.59 -2.78
N THR A 142 2.06 12.34 -2.50
CA THR A 142 2.14 11.25 -3.47
C THR A 142 0.83 10.47 -3.48
N VAL A 143 0.37 10.16 -4.69
CA VAL A 143 -0.71 9.20 -4.91
C VAL A 143 -0.13 7.94 -5.49
N MET A 144 -0.45 6.81 -4.90
CA MET A 144 -0.09 5.50 -5.42
C MET A 144 -1.33 4.63 -5.60
N SER A 145 -1.26 3.71 -6.55
CA SER A 145 -2.34 2.76 -6.82
C SER A 145 -1.78 1.56 -7.55
N ARG A 146 -2.30 0.37 -7.25
CA ARG A 146 -1.90 -0.87 -7.90
C ARG A 146 -3.10 -1.75 -8.16
N ALA A 147 -3.23 -2.23 -9.42
CA ALA A 147 -4.29 -3.19 -9.82
C ALA A 147 -5.71 -2.76 -9.41
N PHE A 148 -5.96 -1.45 -9.35
CA PHE A 148 -7.24 -0.88 -8.91
C PHE A 148 -8.18 -0.61 -10.08
N LYS A 149 -7.73 0.20 -11.04
CA LYS A 149 -8.49 0.60 -12.24
C LYS A 149 -7.54 0.79 -13.43
N PRO A 150 -8.05 0.80 -14.68
CA PRO A 150 -7.26 1.19 -15.84
C PRO A 150 -6.65 2.59 -15.68
N MET A 151 -5.43 2.78 -16.19
CA MET A 151 -4.66 4.01 -16.04
C MET A 151 -5.42 5.29 -16.40
N PRO A 152 -6.19 5.38 -17.52
CA PRO A 152 -6.94 6.60 -17.83
C PRO A 152 -7.93 7.00 -16.74
N ILE A 153 -8.60 6.00 -16.13
CA ILE A 153 -9.55 6.24 -15.03
C ILE A 153 -8.83 6.75 -13.79
N ILE A 154 -7.65 6.17 -13.47
CA ILE A 154 -6.85 6.62 -12.32
C ILE A 154 -6.36 8.06 -12.53
N LEU A 155 -5.86 8.41 -13.72
CA LEU A 155 -5.38 9.76 -14.00
C LEU A 155 -6.49 10.80 -13.89
N ASN A 156 -7.67 10.53 -14.44
CA ASN A 156 -8.83 11.41 -14.28
C ASN A 156 -9.23 11.55 -12.81
N LEU A 157 -9.31 10.45 -12.08
CA LEU A 157 -9.64 10.45 -10.66
C LEU A 157 -8.65 11.31 -9.86
N VAL A 158 -7.35 11.10 -10.07
CA VAL A 158 -6.29 11.85 -9.37
C VAL A 158 -6.36 13.33 -9.70
N SER A 159 -6.57 13.69 -10.97
CA SER A 159 -6.77 15.08 -11.37
C SER A 159 -7.94 15.73 -10.63
N CYS A 160 -9.09 15.05 -10.54
CA CYS A 160 -10.23 15.55 -9.79
C CYS A 160 -10.00 15.65 -8.29
N LEU A 161 -9.22 14.73 -7.72
CA LEU A 161 -8.97 14.69 -6.27
C LEU A 161 -7.92 15.72 -5.80
N LEU A 162 -6.93 16.03 -6.64
CA LEU A 162 -5.83 16.94 -6.28
C LEU A 162 -6.10 18.40 -6.65
N TYR A 163 -6.87 18.64 -7.72
CA TYR A 163 -7.16 20.00 -8.18
C TYR A 163 -8.56 20.43 -7.74
N THR A 164 -8.64 21.37 -6.81
CA THR A 164 -9.86 21.84 -6.16
C THR A 164 -10.79 22.67 -7.04
N SER A 165 -10.59 22.72 -8.36
CA SER A 165 -11.46 23.44 -9.30
C SER A 165 -11.68 22.71 -10.63
N PRO A 166 -11.98 21.41 -10.68
CA PRO A 166 -12.61 20.88 -11.85
C PRO A 166 -14.08 21.32 -11.86
N SER A 167 -14.55 21.78 -13.02
CA SER A 167 -15.99 21.92 -13.25
C SER A 167 -16.67 20.56 -12.94
N PRO A 168 -17.88 20.53 -12.35
CA PRO A 168 -18.62 19.27 -12.16
C PRO A 168 -18.79 18.43 -13.42
N ARG A 169 -18.57 19.02 -14.61
CA ARG A 169 -18.60 18.33 -15.89
C ARG A 169 -17.32 17.54 -16.19
N ASP A 170 -16.19 17.90 -15.56
CA ASP A 170 -14.89 17.29 -15.84
C ASP A 170 -14.65 16.01 -15.02
N CYS A 171 -15.50 15.76 -14.02
CA CYS A 171 -15.45 14.57 -13.15
C CYS A 171 -16.59 13.58 -13.43
N GLN A 172 -17.09 13.51 -14.66
CA GLN A 172 -18.10 12.49 -15.04
C GLN A 172 -17.41 11.12 -15.22
N TRP A 173 -17.81 10.18 -14.38
CA TRP A 173 -17.37 8.77 -14.34
C TRP A 173 -18.24 7.87 -15.22
#